data_b2be7b10c3f2d37d81bcb69891d63e06
#
_entry.id   b2be7b10c3f2d37d81bcb69891d63e06
#
_cell.length_a   1.000
_cell.length_b   1.000
_cell.length_c   1.000
_cell.angle_alpha   90.00
_cell.angle_beta   90.00
_cell.angle_gamma   90.00
#
_symmetry.space_group_name_H-M   'P 1'
#
loop_
_entity.id
_entity.type
_entity.pdbx_description
1 polymer ?
#
loop_
_entity_poly.entity_id
_entity_poly.type
_entity_poly.pdbx_seq_one_letter_code
_entity_poly.pdbx_strand_id
1 'polypeptide(L)'
;MNEITKFETNYLSSAGNEIKLNIAIARQALNIDDKVKDVEIFTFLKLCQHQKLDPFLGEVHFIYVGGRVQKVVGVDTFTNRLNEHPLCLGWLAGLLIESKGEIIEQKGTFHLPTQKIVGAWFSVKRKGWEQDFYWSIPFKEYYREYYDKDSKTYKPMGQWGTMPATMIVKCAITSGCRKAFPKSFTGLYSPEEFGENSEPQNSVDVKYEEVEEFINDEQINILYDTAKSKIIEIDSEKLINYVIDQMLKQSLLKEGTTIKTIPVSKLNKLVEWIKKSVELKEKKADEKNISENLNKNGQN
;
A
#
# COMPACT_ATOMS: atom_id res chain seq x y z
N MET A 1 17.98 0.87 -9.39
CA MET A 1 17.33 0.67 -8.06
C MET A 1 15.87 1.01 -8.28
N ASN A 2 14.95 0.06 -8.14
CA ASN A 2 13.51 0.27 -8.45
C ASN A 2 12.93 1.38 -7.58
N GLU A 3 12.05 2.21 -8.12
CA GLU A 3 11.37 3.32 -7.40
C GLU A 3 10.59 2.84 -6.18
N ILE A 4 10.07 1.62 -6.22
CA ILE A 4 9.41 0.96 -5.10
C ILE A 4 10.32 0.89 -3.86
N THR A 5 11.62 0.67 -4.02
CA THR A 5 12.57 0.59 -2.89
C THR A 5 12.85 1.95 -2.23
N LYS A 6 12.53 3.06 -2.90
CA LYS A 6 12.65 4.44 -2.36
C LYS A 6 11.34 4.97 -1.75
N PHE A 7 10.29 4.17 -1.83
CA PHE A 7 8.99 4.58 -1.31
C PHE A 7 9.03 4.79 0.21
N GLU A 8 8.60 5.95 0.62
CA GLU A 8 8.42 6.33 2.02
C GLU A 8 6.99 6.82 2.23
N THR A 9 6.34 6.36 3.29
CA THR A 9 5.04 6.86 3.70
C THR A 9 5.20 7.74 4.93
N ASN A 10 4.49 8.88 4.92
CA ASN A 10 4.35 9.74 6.08
C ASN A 10 2.88 10.12 6.24
N TYR A 11 2.27 9.75 7.36
CA TYR A 11 0.87 10.04 7.64
C TYR A 11 0.59 10.04 9.14
N LEU A 12 -0.52 10.66 9.54
CA LEU A 12 -1.07 10.55 10.89
C LEU A 12 -2.03 9.37 10.94
N SER A 13 -1.83 8.46 11.90
CA SER A 13 -2.77 7.37 12.17
C SER A 13 -4.10 7.90 12.68
N SER A 14 -5.12 7.05 12.75
CA SER A 14 -6.41 7.40 13.38
C SER A 14 -6.25 7.80 14.85
N ALA A 15 -5.26 7.24 15.54
CA ALA A 15 -4.91 7.60 16.93
C ALA A 15 -4.08 8.90 17.07
N GLY A 16 -3.74 9.57 15.94
CA GLY A 16 -2.95 10.80 15.93
C GLY A 16 -1.44 10.60 15.97
N ASN A 17 -0.94 9.36 15.88
CA ASN A 17 0.49 9.06 15.85
C ASN A 17 1.07 9.36 14.45
N GLU A 18 2.23 9.99 14.40
CA GLU A 18 2.97 10.17 13.14
C GLU A 18 3.65 8.86 12.75
N ILE A 19 3.28 8.31 11.59
CA ILE A 19 3.80 7.07 11.05
C ILE A 19 4.72 7.38 9.87
N LYS A 20 6.01 7.03 10.02
CA LYS A 20 7.01 7.12 8.95
C LYS A 20 7.56 5.74 8.66
N LEU A 21 7.26 5.20 7.48
CA LEU A 21 7.66 3.87 7.08
C LEU A 21 8.15 3.85 5.63
N ASN A 22 9.25 3.16 5.42
CA ASN A 22 9.67 2.70 4.11
C ASN A 22 9.72 1.16 4.10
N ILE A 23 9.99 0.56 2.94
CA ILE A 23 9.98 -0.90 2.78
C ILE A 23 11.00 -1.56 3.71
N ALA A 24 12.21 -0.98 3.85
CA ALA A 24 13.26 -1.56 4.68
C ALA A 24 12.88 -1.52 6.18
N ILE A 25 12.37 -0.37 6.65
CA ILE A 25 11.90 -0.22 8.04
C ILE A 25 10.71 -1.15 8.29
N ALA A 26 9.74 -1.23 7.36
CA ALA A 26 8.59 -2.12 7.51
C ALA A 26 9.00 -3.59 7.59
N ARG A 27 9.93 -4.02 6.73
CA ARG A 27 10.46 -5.39 6.73
C ARG A 27 11.08 -5.76 8.08
N GLN A 28 11.90 -4.87 8.62
CA GLN A 28 12.58 -5.09 9.90
C GLN A 28 11.62 -4.98 11.09
N ALA A 29 10.85 -3.89 11.16
CA ALA A 29 9.99 -3.59 12.32
C ALA A 29 8.78 -4.54 12.44
N LEU A 30 8.25 -5.02 11.32
CA LEU A 30 7.11 -5.94 11.28
C LEU A 30 7.54 -7.40 11.08
N ASN A 31 8.84 -7.68 11.11
CA ASN A 31 9.43 -9.02 10.95
C ASN A 31 8.90 -9.76 9.69
N ILE A 32 8.88 -9.05 8.56
CA ILE A 32 8.38 -9.59 7.29
C ILE A 32 9.44 -10.49 6.65
N ASP A 33 9.05 -11.72 6.29
CA ASP A 33 9.91 -12.73 5.64
C ASP A 33 10.57 -12.17 4.37
N ASP A 34 11.85 -12.46 4.15
CA ASP A 34 12.63 -12.02 2.97
C ASP A 34 12.07 -12.55 1.64
N LYS A 35 11.29 -13.63 1.68
CA LYS A 35 10.58 -14.17 0.50
C LYS A 35 9.47 -13.28 -0.01
N VAL A 36 8.99 -12.35 0.82
CA VAL A 36 7.93 -11.41 0.45
C VAL A 36 8.48 -10.38 -0.52
N LYS A 37 7.81 -10.18 -1.64
CA LYS A 37 8.21 -9.19 -2.65
C LYS A 37 7.97 -7.77 -2.15
N ASP A 38 8.84 -6.85 -2.51
CA ASP A 38 8.73 -5.43 -2.11
C ASP A 38 7.41 -4.79 -2.56
N VAL A 39 6.83 -5.21 -3.70
CA VAL A 39 5.53 -4.74 -4.18
C VAL A 39 4.39 -5.06 -3.21
N GLU A 40 4.47 -6.18 -2.49
CA GLU A 40 3.44 -6.55 -1.52
C GLU A 40 3.53 -5.71 -0.25
N ILE A 41 4.78 -5.41 0.19
CA ILE A 41 5.04 -4.49 1.31
C ILE A 41 4.59 -3.08 0.92
N PHE A 42 4.93 -2.62 -0.28
CA PHE A 42 4.46 -1.33 -0.81
C PHE A 42 2.92 -1.23 -0.76
N THR A 43 2.21 -2.26 -1.25
CA THR A 43 0.74 -2.27 -1.24
C THR A 43 0.18 -2.28 0.19
N PHE A 44 0.85 -2.95 1.12
CA PHE A 44 0.51 -2.92 2.54
C PHE A 44 0.68 -1.52 3.13
N LEU A 45 1.81 -0.86 2.87
CA LEU A 45 2.07 0.49 3.35
C LEU A 45 1.07 1.51 2.77
N LYS A 46 0.67 1.34 1.50
CA LYS A 46 -0.38 2.15 0.89
C LYS A 46 -1.74 1.93 1.55
N LEU A 47 -2.09 0.70 1.91
CA LEU A 47 -3.31 0.41 2.67
C LEU A 47 -3.27 1.11 4.04
N CYS A 48 -2.15 0.99 4.77
CA CYS A 48 -1.98 1.64 6.07
C CYS A 48 -2.13 3.16 5.95
N GLN A 49 -1.47 3.78 4.98
CA GLN A 49 -1.55 5.22 4.71
C GLN A 49 -2.98 5.66 4.38
N HIS A 50 -3.64 4.96 3.45
CA HIS A 50 -4.99 5.30 2.99
C HIS A 50 -6.02 5.14 4.11
N GLN A 51 -5.90 4.07 4.88
CA GLN A 51 -6.79 3.74 5.97
C GLN A 51 -6.37 4.35 7.31
N LYS A 52 -5.26 5.11 7.38
CA LYS A 52 -4.69 5.71 8.59
C LYS A 52 -4.48 4.69 9.72
N LEU A 53 -4.04 3.47 9.38
CA LEU A 53 -3.79 2.39 10.32
C LEU A 53 -2.40 2.53 10.95
N ASP A 54 -2.30 2.19 12.23
CA ASP A 54 -1.02 2.11 12.93
C ASP A 54 -0.56 0.64 13.05
N PRO A 55 0.41 0.21 12.22
CA PRO A 55 0.90 -1.16 12.27
C PRO A 55 1.68 -1.47 13.55
N PHE A 56 2.17 -0.46 14.28
CA PHE A 56 2.90 -0.63 15.53
C PHE A 56 1.97 -0.86 16.73
N LEU A 57 0.73 -0.36 16.65
CA LEU A 57 -0.30 -0.62 17.65
C LEU A 57 -1.08 -1.93 17.40
N GLY A 58 -0.70 -2.70 16.38
CA GLY A 58 -1.38 -3.95 16.05
C GLY A 58 -2.77 -3.77 15.41
N GLU A 59 -3.06 -2.57 14.88
CA GLU A 59 -4.30 -2.33 14.15
C GLU A 59 -4.37 -3.15 12.86
N VAL A 60 -3.21 -3.45 12.27
CA VAL A 60 -3.09 -4.22 11.05
C VAL A 60 -1.92 -5.18 11.13
N HIS A 61 -2.10 -6.38 10.60
CA HIS A 61 -1.08 -7.42 10.57
C HIS A 61 -0.75 -7.81 9.13
N PHE A 62 0.52 -8.02 8.89
CA PHE A 62 1.05 -8.55 7.65
C PHE A 62 1.34 -10.04 7.86
N ILE A 63 0.53 -10.91 7.28
CA ILE A 63 0.66 -12.37 7.46
C ILE A 63 1.10 -12.99 6.14
N TYR A 64 2.18 -13.77 6.17
CA TYR A 64 2.65 -14.53 5.02
C TYR A 64 2.49 -16.03 5.28
N VAL A 65 1.53 -16.65 4.62
CA VAL A 65 1.20 -18.07 4.76
C VAL A 65 0.96 -18.70 3.39
N GLY A 66 1.51 -19.88 3.16
CA GLY A 66 1.30 -20.64 1.94
C GLY A 66 1.79 -19.93 0.66
N GLY A 67 2.82 -19.07 0.76
CA GLY A 67 3.34 -18.30 -0.39
C GLY A 67 2.52 -17.07 -0.74
N ARG A 68 1.53 -16.70 0.09
CA ARG A 68 0.63 -15.56 -0.13
C ARG A 68 0.67 -14.59 1.04
N VAL A 69 0.50 -13.31 0.72
CA VAL A 69 0.39 -12.23 1.70
C VAL A 69 -1.08 -11.97 2.01
N GLN A 70 -1.40 -11.95 3.29
CA GLN A 70 -2.69 -11.50 3.81
C GLN A 70 -2.49 -10.23 4.64
N LYS A 71 -3.26 -9.21 4.35
CA LYS A 71 -3.30 -7.93 5.07
C LYS A 71 -4.58 -7.94 5.89
N VAL A 72 -4.44 -8.17 7.18
CA VAL A 72 -5.59 -8.38 8.06
C VAL A 72 -5.63 -7.34 9.17
N VAL A 73 -6.83 -6.94 9.53
CA VAL A 73 -7.09 -5.91 10.53
C VAL A 73 -7.81 -6.55 11.71
N GLY A 74 -7.34 -6.27 12.93
CA GLY A 74 -7.98 -6.77 14.14
C GLY A 74 -9.42 -6.25 14.28
N VAL A 75 -10.31 -7.07 14.85
CA VAL A 75 -11.70 -6.68 15.07
C VAL A 75 -11.83 -5.42 15.94
N ASP A 76 -10.87 -5.19 16.84
CA ASP A 76 -10.85 -4.01 17.70
C ASP A 76 -10.69 -2.71 16.90
N THR A 77 -9.94 -2.75 15.81
CA THR A 77 -9.84 -1.62 14.87
C THR A 77 -11.19 -1.32 14.21
N PHE A 78 -11.99 -2.36 13.87
CA PHE A 78 -13.33 -2.16 13.33
C PHE A 78 -14.25 -1.54 14.38
N THR A 79 -14.24 -2.04 15.61
CA THR A 79 -15.12 -1.54 16.67
C THR A 79 -14.74 -0.14 17.13
N ASN A 80 -13.46 0.19 17.22
CA ASN A 80 -12.98 1.53 17.53
C ASN A 80 -13.44 2.54 16.46
N ARG A 81 -13.18 2.24 15.17
CA ARG A 81 -13.66 3.08 14.06
C ARG A 81 -15.17 3.22 14.02
N LEU A 82 -15.90 2.16 14.37
CA LEU A 82 -17.36 2.18 14.42
C LEU A 82 -17.85 3.09 15.54
N ASN A 83 -17.23 3.03 16.73
CA ASN A 83 -17.56 3.87 17.87
C ASN A 83 -17.28 5.35 17.60
N GLU A 84 -16.25 5.67 16.85
CA GLU A 84 -15.87 7.04 16.47
C GLU A 84 -16.61 7.55 15.22
N HIS A 85 -17.33 6.66 14.52
CA HIS A 85 -17.96 7.01 13.25
C HIS A 85 -19.15 7.98 13.45
N PRO A 86 -19.16 9.18 12.83
CA PRO A 86 -20.15 10.24 13.11
C PRO A 86 -21.60 9.85 12.76
N LEU A 87 -21.78 8.81 11.97
CA LEU A 87 -23.09 8.27 11.59
C LEU A 87 -23.48 7.02 12.41
N CYS A 88 -22.64 6.52 13.30
CA CYS A 88 -22.96 5.39 14.18
C CYS A 88 -23.59 5.92 15.47
N LEU A 89 -24.80 5.49 15.77
CA LEU A 89 -25.52 5.84 17.00
C LEU A 89 -25.49 4.71 18.06
N GLY A 90 -24.84 3.60 17.73
CA GLY A 90 -24.71 2.44 18.58
C GLY A 90 -24.83 1.16 17.78
N TRP A 91 -24.23 0.08 18.28
CA TRP A 91 -24.23 -1.21 17.61
C TRP A 91 -24.32 -2.37 18.61
N LEU A 92 -24.77 -3.51 18.13
CA LEU A 92 -24.86 -4.77 18.87
C LEU A 92 -24.40 -5.92 17.97
N ALA A 93 -23.90 -6.98 18.57
CA ALA A 93 -23.59 -8.23 17.88
C ALA A 93 -23.84 -9.42 18.80
N GLY A 94 -24.02 -10.59 18.21
CA GLY A 94 -24.25 -11.78 18.98
C GLY A 94 -24.40 -13.03 18.13
N LEU A 95 -24.80 -14.11 18.80
CA LEU A 95 -24.98 -15.43 18.20
C LEU A 95 -26.42 -15.63 17.73
N LEU A 96 -26.53 -16.42 16.65
CA LEU A 96 -27.75 -17.14 16.31
C LEU A 96 -27.59 -18.58 16.81
N ILE A 97 -28.43 -18.96 17.75
CA ILE A 97 -28.36 -20.29 18.37
C ILE A 97 -29.64 -21.07 18.11
N GLU A 98 -29.52 -22.35 17.81
CA GLU A 98 -30.63 -23.28 17.74
C GLU A 98 -30.86 -23.89 19.11
N SER A 99 -32.07 -23.73 19.61
CA SER A 99 -32.51 -24.33 20.87
C SER A 99 -33.94 -24.83 20.71
N LYS A 100 -34.13 -26.13 20.91
CA LYS A 100 -35.44 -26.80 20.77
C LYS A 100 -36.15 -26.59 19.44
N GLY A 101 -35.39 -26.48 18.36
CA GLY A 101 -35.90 -26.28 16.98
C GLY A 101 -36.20 -24.83 16.60
N GLU A 102 -35.96 -23.88 17.49
CA GLU A 102 -36.09 -22.45 17.22
C GLU A 102 -34.73 -21.76 17.13
N ILE A 103 -34.63 -20.74 16.30
CA ILE A 103 -33.44 -19.88 16.20
C ILE A 103 -33.65 -18.67 17.12
N ILE A 104 -32.75 -18.49 18.07
CA ILE A 104 -32.78 -17.42 19.07
C ILE A 104 -31.58 -16.51 18.85
N GLU A 105 -31.80 -15.19 18.87
CA GLU A 105 -30.78 -14.17 18.92
C GLU A 105 -30.23 -14.01 20.35
N GLN A 106 -28.93 -14.35 20.53
CA GLN A 106 -28.22 -14.19 21.80
C GLN A 106 -27.23 -13.05 21.67
N LYS A 107 -27.28 -12.04 22.54
CA LYS A 107 -26.31 -10.95 22.55
C LYS A 107 -24.95 -11.43 23.06
N GLY A 108 -23.88 -11.00 22.39
CA GLY A 108 -22.52 -11.42 22.71
C GLY A 108 -22.23 -12.88 22.32
N THR A 109 -21.28 -13.51 23.00
CA THR A 109 -20.75 -14.84 22.65
C THR A 109 -21.15 -15.94 23.62
N PHE A 110 -21.86 -15.61 24.71
CA PHE A 110 -22.27 -16.60 25.71
C PHE A 110 -23.35 -17.53 25.15
N HIS A 111 -23.18 -18.83 25.37
CA HIS A 111 -24.17 -19.87 25.04
C HIS A 111 -23.98 -21.08 25.95
N LEU A 112 -25.03 -21.86 26.12
CA LEU A 112 -24.96 -23.12 26.87
C LEU A 112 -24.37 -24.23 26.00
N PRO A 113 -23.68 -25.23 26.59
CA PRO A 113 -23.12 -26.36 25.83
C PRO A 113 -24.18 -27.19 25.07
N THR A 114 -25.44 -27.11 25.49
CA THR A 114 -26.57 -27.80 24.84
C THR A 114 -27.16 -27.02 23.66
N GLN A 115 -26.73 -25.80 23.45
CA GLN A 115 -27.19 -24.94 22.36
C GLN A 115 -26.24 -25.03 21.17
N LYS A 116 -26.79 -25.13 19.98
CA LYS A 116 -26.01 -25.22 18.76
C LYS A 116 -25.88 -23.83 18.12
N ILE A 117 -24.66 -23.40 17.89
CA ILE A 117 -24.38 -22.18 17.13
C ILE A 117 -24.72 -22.43 15.66
N VAL A 118 -25.62 -21.66 15.08
CA VAL A 118 -26.02 -21.72 13.66
C VAL A 118 -25.56 -20.51 12.88
N GLY A 119 -25.18 -19.41 13.55
CA GLY A 119 -24.68 -18.20 12.94
C GLY A 119 -24.33 -17.13 13.94
N ALA A 120 -24.14 -15.94 13.44
CA ALA A 120 -23.97 -14.72 14.23
C ALA A 120 -24.65 -13.54 13.53
N TRP A 121 -24.93 -12.51 14.29
CA TRP A 121 -25.58 -11.30 13.81
C TRP A 121 -24.85 -10.05 14.29
N PHE A 122 -25.03 -8.98 13.52
CA PHE A 122 -24.57 -7.63 13.81
C PHE A 122 -25.67 -6.65 13.47
N SER A 123 -25.91 -5.70 14.35
CA SER A 123 -26.88 -4.62 14.14
C SER A 123 -26.24 -3.28 14.48
N VAL A 124 -26.52 -2.27 13.69
CA VAL A 124 -26.04 -0.90 13.93
C VAL A 124 -27.13 0.11 13.63
N LYS A 125 -27.36 1.01 14.59
CA LYS A 125 -28.21 2.17 14.41
C LYS A 125 -27.43 3.26 13.69
N ARG A 126 -27.87 3.58 12.45
CA ARG A 126 -27.20 4.56 11.60
C ARG A 126 -28.00 5.85 11.52
N LYS A 127 -27.34 6.99 11.78
CA LYS A 127 -27.96 8.32 11.65
C LYS A 127 -28.50 8.53 10.24
N GLY A 128 -29.76 8.96 10.12
CA GLY A 128 -30.45 9.18 8.85
C GLY A 128 -31.13 7.95 8.26
N TRP A 129 -31.11 6.81 8.96
CA TRP A 129 -31.89 5.63 8.62
C TRP A 129 -33.03 5.44 9.61
N GLU A 130 -34.19 5.06 9.10
CA GLU A 130 -35.37 4.84 9.96
C GLU A 130 -35.27 3.54 10.75
N GLN A 131 -34.70 2.50 10.11
CA GLN A 131 -34.53 1.19 10.71
C GLN A 131 -33.04 0.92 10.99
N ASP A 132 -32.78 0.12 12.03
CA ASP A 132 -31.46 -0.36 12.31
C ASP A 132 -30.98 -1.28 11.17
N PHE A 133 -29.74 -1.10 10.75
CA PHE A 133 -29.12 -2.03 9.81
C PHE A 133 -28.87 -3.35 10.53
N TYR A 134 -29.32 -4.44 9.94
CA TYR A 134 -29.13 -5.79 10.44
C TYR A 134 -28.41 -6.66 9.43
N TRP A 135 -27.41 -7.40 9.90
CA TRP A 135 -26.62 -8.31 9.10
C TRP A 135 -26.39 -9.61 9.84
N SER A 136 -26.70 -10.74 9.23
CA SER A 136 -26.46 -12.07 9.81
C SER A 136 -25.64 -12.92 8.88
N ILE A 137 -24.86 -13.83 9.45
CA ILE A 137 -23.99 -14.77 8.73
C ILE A 137 -24.18 -16.18 9.26
N PRO A 138 -24.19 -17.20 8.40
CA PRO A 138 -24.30 -18.59 8.82
C PRO A 138 -22.96 -19.12 9.31
N PHE A 139 -22.97 -19.91 10.39
CA PHE A 139 -21.78 -20.48 10.98
C PHE A 139 -21.00 -21.34 9.97
N LYS A 140 -21.70 -22.19 9.21
CA LYS A 140 -21.10 -23.15 8.29
C LYS A 140 -20.25 -22.52 7.18
N GLU A 141 -20.58 -21.31 6.73
CA GLU A 141 -19.81 -20.64 5.67
C GLU A 141 -18.49 -20.05 6.16
N TYR A 142 -18.44 -19.69 7.43
CA TYR A 142 -17.27 -19.05 8.02
C TYR A 142 -16.38 -20.01 8.82
N TYR A 143 -16.95 -21.13 9.32
CA TYR A 143 -16.19 -22.13 10.09
C TYR A 143 -15.06 -22.72 9.27
N ARG A 144 -13.85 -22.71 9.82
CA ARG A 144 -12.63 -23.14 9.14
C ARG A 144 -12.10 -24.42 9.71
N GLU A 145 -11.79 -25.34 8.80
CA GLU A 145 -11.21 -26.64 9.09
C GLU A 145 -10.03 -26.89 8.16
N TYR A 146 -9.08 -27.69 8.62
CA TYR A 146 -8.01 -28.23 7.81
C TYR A 146 -8.05 -29.76 7.82
N TYR A 147 -7.55 -30.38 6.75
CA TYR A 147 -7.42 -31.82 6.69
C TYR A 147 -6.13 -32.26 7.35
N ASP A 148 -6.22 -32.97 8.47
CA ASP A 148 -5.08 -33.57 9.17
C ASP A 148 -4.72 -34.89 8.51
N LYS A 149 -3.54 -34.96 7.89
CA LYS A 149 -3.05 -36.15 7.17
C LYS A 149 -2.75 -37.33 8.09
N ASP A 150 -2.39 -37.06 9.34
CA ASP A 150 -2.02 -38.10 10.31
C ASP A 150 -3.26 -38.83 10.84
N SER A 151 -4.26 -38.08 11.27
CA SER A 151 -5.54 -38.65 11.74
C SER A 151 -6.53 -38.94 10.62
N LYS A 152 -6.25 -38.49 9.37
CA LYS A 152 -7.13 -38.60 8.19
C LYS A 152 -8.53 -38.02 8.42
N THR A 153 -8.63 -36.94 9.20
CA THR A 153 -9.88 -36.28 9.57
C THR A 153 -9.78 -34.76 9.38
N TYR A 154 -10.94 -34.10 9.24
CA TYR A 154 -10.98 -32.65 9.31
C TYR A 154 -10.95 -32.21 10.77
N LYS A 155 -10.08 -31.23 11.07
CA LYS A 155 -9.95 -30.62 12.39
C LYS A 155 -10.20 -29.13 12.31
N PRO A 156 -10.79 -28.51 13.33
CA PRO A 156 -10.96 -27.08 13.38
C PRO A 156 -9.62 -26.34 13.27
N MET A 157 -9.60 -25.26 12.50
CA MET A 157 -8.39 -24.47 12.29
C MET A 157 -8.23 -23.45 13.42
N GLY A 158 -7.12 -23.53 14.15
CA GLY A 158 -6.76 -22.57 15.19
C GLY A 158 -7.86 -22.33 16.23
N GLN A 159 -8.22 -21.07 16.44
CA GLN A 159 -9.23 -20.67 17.44
C GLN A 159 -10.66 -21.09 17.10
N TRP A 160 -10.94 -21.52 15.86
CA TRP A 160 -12.23 -22.11 15.53
C TRP A 160 -12.54 -23.39 16.31
N GLY A 161 -11.50 -24.10 16.78
CA GLY A 161 -11.67 -25.28 17.63
C GLY A 161 -11.95 -24.96 19.11
N THR A 162 -11.39 -23.88 19.61
CA THR A 162 -11.45 -23.53 21.05
C THR A 162 -12.46 -22.45 21.37
N MET A 163 -12.69 -21.50 20.46
CA MET A 163 -13.55 -20.33 20.66
C MET A 163 -14.44 -20.03 19.45
N PRO A 164 -15.23 -21.00 18.92
CA PRO A 164 -16.00 -20.84 17.70
C PRO A 164 -17.06 -19.71 17.78
N ALA A 165 -17.66 -19.53 18.96
CA ALA A 165 -18.61 -18.48 19.23
C ALA A 165 -18.00 -17.07 19.05
N THR A 166 -16.80 -16.87 19.58
CA THR A 166 -16.07 -15.61 19.45
C THR A 166 -15.67 -15.37 18.01
N MET A 167 -15.20 -16.42 17.31
CA MET A 167 -14.75 -16.30 15.92
C MET A 167 -15.88 -15.90 14.98
N ILE A 168 -17.05 -16.53 15.09
CA ILE A 168 -18.19 -16.21 14.22
C ILE A 168 -18.76 -14.82 14.49
N VAL A 169 -18.79 -14.38 15.74
CA VAL A 169 -19.25 -13.01 16.09
C VAL A 169 -18.28 -11.96 15.55
N LYS A 170 -16.96 -12.18 15.61
CA LYS A 170 -15.97 -11.31 14.98
C LYS A 170 -16.23 -11.17 13.47
N CYS A 171 -16.48 -12.28 12.78
CA CYS A 171 -16.81 -12.26 11.34
C CYS A 171 -18.11 -11.47 11.06
N ALA A 172 -19.13 -11.60 11.93
CA ALA A 172 -20.38 -10.84 11.77
C ALA A 172 -20.15 -9.34 11.92
N ILE A 173 -19.35 -8.92 12.91
CA ILE A 173 -19.00 -7.50 13.12
C ILE A 173 -18.26 -6.96 11.90
N THR A 174 -17.18 -7.60 11.46
CA THR A 174 -16.32 -7.08 10.39
C THR A 174 -17.04 -7.04 9.05
N SER A 175 -17.77 -8.10 8.69
CA SER A 175 -18.58 -8.12 7.47
C SER A 175 -19.75 -7.12 7.54
N GLY A 176 -20.41 -7.01 8.70
CA GLY A 176 -21.49 -6.06 8.93
C GLY A 176 -21.03 -4.59 8.83
N CYS A 177 -19.88 -4.24 9.42
CA CYS A 177 -19.28 -2.91 9.29
C CYS A 177 -19.04 -2.52 7.83
N ARG A 178 -18.48 -3.43 7.01
CA ARG A 178 -18.26 -3.18 5.58
C ARG A 178 -19.57 -2.97 4.81
N LYS A 179 -20.66 -3.63 5.20
CA LYS A 179 -21.97 -3.46 4.58
C LYS A 179 -22.66 -2.17 5.03
N ALA A 180 -22.59 -1.85 6.32
CA ALA A 180 -23.22 -0.65 6.88
C ALA A 180 -22.49 0.65 6.50
N PHE A 181 -21.16 0.63 6.45
CA PHE A 181 -20.29 1.79 6.19
C PHE A 181 -19.21 1.47 5.14
N PRO A 182 -19.58 1.18 3.89
CA PRO A 182 -18.62 0.69 2.89
C PRO A 182 -17.44 1.62 2.67
N LYS A 183 -17.65 2.94 2.62
CA LYS A 183 -16.55 3.91 2.42
C LYS A 183 -15.50 3.88 3.53
N SER A 184 -15.90 3.61 4.77
CA SER A 184 -15.00 3.65 5.93
C SER A 184 -14.27 2.34 6.18
N PHE A 185 -14.80 1.22 5.66
CA PHE A 185 -14.27 -0.12 5.90
C PHE A 185 -13.88 -0.87 4.61
N THR A 186 -13.83 -0.19 3.45
CA THR A 186 -13.39 -0.81 2.19
C THR A 186 -11.96 -1.34 2.31
N GLY A 187 -11.75 -2.59 1.86
CA GLY A 187 -10.44 -3.22 1.83
C GLY A 187 -9.95 -3.74 3.19
N LEU A 188 -10.73 -3.58 4.27
CA LEU A 188 -10.42 -4.10 5.59
C LEU A 188 -11.10 -5.46 5.78
N TYR A 189 -10.31 -6.46 6.18
CA TYR A 189 -10.75 -7.82 6.47
C TYR A 189 -10.09 -8.30 7.74
N SER A 190 -10.80 -9.11 8.52
CA SER A 190 -10.23 -9.72 9.72
C SER A 190 -9.59 -11.09 9.43
N PRO A 191 -8.62 -11.54 10.25
CA PRO A 191 -7.99 -12.85 10.07
C PRO A 191 -8.98 -14.00 10.05
N GLU A 192 -10.05 -13.89 10.82
CA GLU A 192 -11.08 -14.91 10.98
C GLU A 192 -11.89 -15.17 9.72
N GLU A 193 -11.91 -14.21 8.79
CA GLU A 193 -12.63 -14.33 7.52
C GLU A 193 -11.85 -15.15 6.47
N PHE A 194 -10.54 -15.31 6.65
CA PHE A 194 -9.70 -16.05 5.71
C PHE A 194 -9.46 -17.49 6.16
N GLY A 195 -9.48 -18.44 5.21
CA GLY A 195 -8.93 -19.78 5.37
C GLY A 195 -7.54 -19.85 4.76
N GLU A 196 -6.80 -20.93 5.02
CA GLU A 196 -5.47 -21.14 4.43
C GLU A 196 -5.47 -21.10 2.89
N ASN A 197 -6.61 -21.42 2.26
CA ASN A 197 -6.78 -21.44 0.79
C ASN A 197 -7.73 -20.36 0.25
N SER A 198 -8.19 -19.42 1.08
CA SER A 198 -9.05 -18.36 0.57
C SER A 198 -8.24 -17.41 -0.31
N GLU A 199 -8.60 -17.34 -1.58
CA GLU A 199 -8.13 -16.25 -2.42
C GLU A 199 -8.62 -14.93 -1.80
N PRO A 200 -7.74 -13.92 -1.63
CA PRO A 200 -8.21 -12.59 -1.32
C PRO A 200 -9.16 -12.19 -2.45
N GLN A 201 -10.43 -12.03 -2.14
CA GLN A 201 -11.39 -11.45 -3.08
C GLN A 201 -10.96 -10.01 -3.31
N ASN A 202 -10.15 -9.79 -4.33
CA ASN A 202 -9.60 -8.54 -4.87
C ASN A 202 -8.07 -8.51 -4.92
N SER A 203 -7.40 -9.61 -5.30
CA SER A 203 -6.21 -9.41 -6.11
C SER A 203 -6.71 -9.05 -7.52
N VAL A 204 -7.16 -7.82 -7.69
CA VAL A 204 -7.10 -7.22 -9.00
C VAL A 204 -5.60 -7.24 -9.32
N ASP A 205 -5.19 -8.02 -10.32
CA ASP A 205 -3.95 -7.79 -11.03
C ASP A 205 -4.11 -6.40 -11.68
N VAL A 206 -3.97 -5.38 -10.86
CA VAL A 206 -3.79 -4.03 -11.34
C VAL A 206 -2.39 -4.09 -11.95
N LYS A 207 -2.30 -4.28 -13.24
CA LYS A 207 -1.19 -3.76 -13.99
C LYS A 207 -1.21 -2.27 -13.67
N TYR A 208 -0.42 -1.87 -12.69
CA TYR A 208 -0.06 -0.48 -12.54
C TYR A 208 0.73 -0.16 -13.81
N GLU A 209 0.09 0.46 -14.77
CA GLU A 209 0.79 1.35 -15.64
C GLU A 209 1.29 2.43 -14.69
N GLU A 210 2.60 2.42 -14.43
CA GLU A 210 3.28 3.50 -13.73
C GLU A 210 2.87 4.77 -14.49
N VAL A 211 2.08 5.62 -13.86
CA VAL A 211 1.91 6.98 -14.35
C VAL A 211 3.28 7.60 -14.15
N GLU A 212 4.09 7.59 -15.22
CA GLU A 212 5.37 8.28 -15.24
C GLU A 212 5.08 9.76 -15.00
N GLU A 213 5.41 10.26 -13.82
CA GLU A 213 5.38 11.70 -13.56
C GLU A 213 6.48 12.34 -14.39
N PHE A 214 6.10 13.28 -15.24
CA PHE A 214 7.05 14.05 -16.03
C PHE A 214 7.50 15.29 -15.27
N ILE A 215 8.70 15.80 -15.62
CA ILE A 215 9.23 17.00 -15.00
C ILE A 215 8.32 18.20 -15.26
N ASN A 216 8.17 19.05 -14.24
CA ASN A 216 7.39 20.27 -14.29
C ASN A 216 8.22 21.46 -14.82
N ASP A 217 7.59 22.62 -15.04
CA ASP A 217 8.25 23.81 -15.57
C ASP A 217 9.40 24.33 -14.68
N GLU A 218 9.29 24.18 -13.35
CA GLU A 218 10.37 24.54 -12.42
C GLU A 218 11.59 23.65 -12.63
N GLN A 219 11.38 22.35 -12.78
CA GLN A 219 12.43 21.38 -13.03
C GLN A 219 13.05 21.54 -14.42
N ILE A 220 12.26 21.95 -15.42
CA ILE A 220 12.76 22.32 -16.74
C ILE A 220 13.66 23.56 -16.62
N ASN A 221 13.30 24.57 -15.86
CA ASN A 221 14.14 25.73 -15.62
C ASN A 221 15.49 25.37 -14.98
N ILE A 222 15.52 24.42 -14.05
CA ILE A 222 16.75 23.89 -13.47
C ILE A 222 17.67 23.29 -14.56
N LEU A 223 17.13 22.61 -15.56
CA LEU A 223 17.92 22.09 -16.68
C LEU A 223 18.52 23.20 -17.52
N TYR A 224 17.76 24.24 -17.84
CA TYR A 224 18.26 25.41 -18.58
C TYR A 224 19.34 26.15 -17.80
N ASP A 225 19.16 26.37 -16.50
CA ASP A 225 20.16 27.03 -15.66
C ASP A 225 21.44 26.17 -15.51
N THR A 226 21.28 24.85 -15.44
CA THR A 226 22.42 23.91 -15.40
C THR A 226 23.20 23.90 -16.72
N ALA A 227 22.54 24.14 -17.85
CA ALA A 227 23.16 24.16 -19.17
C ALA A 227 23.89 25.49 -19.51
N LYS A 228 23.80 26.50 -18.64
CA LYS A 228 24.52 27.77 -18.79
C LYS A 228 25.99 27.60 -18.33
N SER A 229 26.87 28.33 -18.99
CA SER A 229 28.26 28.52 -18.56
C SER A 229 28.51 29.98 -18.25
N LYS A 230 29.40 30.25 -17.29
CA LYS A 230 29.91 31.61 -16.98
C LYS A 230 31.12 32.00 -17.83
N ILE A 231 31.70 31.03 -18.52
CA ILE A 231 32.99 31.17 -19.21
C ILE A 231 32.77 31.30 -20.71
N ILE A 232 31.79 30.57 -21.26
CA ILE A 232 31.52 30.53 -22.70
C ILE A 232 30.03 30.64 -22.98
N GLU A 233 29.67 31.18 -24.14
CA GLU A 233 28.27 31.20 -24.57
C GLU A 233 27.86 29.81 -25.06
N ILE A 234 26.83 29.24 -24.40
CA ILE A 234 26.29 27.91 -24.73
C ILE A 234 24.79 28.07 -25.08
N ASP A 235 24.42 27.54 -26.24
CA ASP A 235 23.00 27.33 -26.56
C ASP A 235 22.46 26.21 -25.67
N SER A 236 21.78 26.58 -24.58
CA SER A 236 21.30 25.65 -23.57
C SER A 236 20.30 24.66 -24.14
N GLU A 237 19.43 25.07 -25.07
CA GLU A 237 18.44 24.20 -25.69
C GLU A 237 19.10 23.11 -26.53
N LYS A 238 20.04 23.49 -27.38
CA LYS A 238 20.81 22.51 -28.17
C LYS A 238 21.59 21.55 -27.29
N LEU A 239 22.16 22.03 -26.18
CA LEU A 239 22.91 21.19 -25.27
C LEU A 239 22.00 20.17 -24.56
N ILE A 240 20.85 20.60 -24.07
CA ILE A 240 19.86 19.71 -23.41
C ILE A 240 19.37 18.65 -24.39
N ASN A 241 18.98 19.05 -25.60
CA ASN A 241 18.54 18.11 -26.64
C ASN A 241 19.62 17.11 -27.02
N TYR A 242 20.88 17.55 -27.13
CA TYR A 242 22.01 16.65 -27.35
C TYR A 242 22.18 15.62 -26.22
N VAL A 243 22.03 16.03 -24.96
CA VAL A 243 22.13 15.12 -23.81
C VAL A 243 20.94 14.13 -23.79
N ILE A 244 19.75 14.59 -24.12
CA ILE A 244 18.57 13.70 -24.26
C ILE A 244 18.84 12.65 -25.34
N ASP A 245 19.34 13.02 -26.50
CA ASP A 245 19.69 12.11 -27.58
C ASP A 245 20.74 11.08 -27.15
N GLN A 246 21.75 11.48 -26.37
CA GLN A 246 22.74 10.54 -25.84
C GLN A 246 22.12 9.57 -24.85
N MET A 247 21.17 10.01 -24.01
CA MET A 247 20.45 9.15 -23.09
C MET A 247 19.50 8.17 -23.81
N LEU A 248 18.88 8.59 -24.91
CA LEU A 248 18.09 7.73 -25.80
C LEU A 248 18.95 6.62 -26.41
N LYS A 249 20.12 6.97 -26.96
CA LYS A 249 21.07 6.01 -27.53
C LYS A 249 21.55 4.96 -26.54
N GLN A 250 21.59 5.29 -25.24
CA GLN A 250 21.97 4.36 -24.19
C GLN A 250 20.76 3.65 -23.56
N SER A 251 19.57 3.75 -24.15
CA SER A 251 18.31 3.17 -23.66
C SER A 251 17.95 3.59 -22.21
N LEU A 252 18.39 4.79 -21.81
CA LEU A 252 18.08 5.38 -20.50
C LEU A 252 16.77 6.15 -20.51
N LEU A 253 16.29 6.55 -21.69
CA LEU A 253 15.00 7.16 -21.95
C LEU A 253 14.27 6.34 -23.03
N LYS A 254 12.95 6.46 -23.08
CA LYS A 254 12.11 5.84 -24.11
C LYS A 254 12.19 6.62 -25.41
N GLU A 255 12.05 5.93 -26.54
CA GLU A 255 11.98 6.55 -27.86
C GLU A 255 10.85 7.58 -27.92
N GLY A 256 11.13 8.77 -28.48
CA GLY A 256 10.15 9.87 -28.52
C GLY A 256 10.12 10.78 -27.28
N THR A 257 10.98 10.56 -26.27
CA THR A 257 11.08 11.45 -25.09
C THR A 257 11.55 12.85 -25.52
N THR A 258 10.81 13.85 -25.11
CA THR A 258 11.17 15.29 -25.26
C THR A 258 11.41 15.91 -23.88
N ILE A 259 11.89 17.15 -23.81
CA ILE A 259 12.14 17.84 -22.53
C ILE A 259 10.89 17.85 -21.62
N LYS A 260 9.68 17.93 -22.19
CA LYS A 260 8.41 17.96 -21.44
C LYS A 260 7.91 16.58 -21.01
N THR A 261 8.47 15.52 -21.57
CA THR A 261 8.09 14.13 -21.31
C THR A 261 9.21 13.34 -20.64
N ILE A 262 10.17 14.03 -20.00
CA ILE A 262 11.23 13.39 -19.22
C ILE A 262 10.64 12.92 -17.89
N PRO A 263 10.78 11.62 -17.53
CA PRO A 263 10.37 11.13 -16.23
C PRO A 263 11.14 11.82 -15.09
N VAL A 264 10.47 12.21 -14.02
CA VAL A 264 11.09 12.81 -12.82
C VAL A 264 12.22 11.94 -12.27
N SER A 265 12.10 10.62 -12.37
CA SER A 265 13.11 9.65 -11.97
C SER A 265 14.44 9.78 -12.73
N LYS A 266 14.44 10.41 -13.90
CA LYS A 266 15.62 10.62 -14.75
C LYS A 266 16.26 12.00 -14.61
N LEU A 267 15.58 12.93 -13.92
CA LEU A 267 16.03 14.33 -13.78
C LEU A 267 17.46 14.45 -13.24
N ASN A 268 17.78 13.80 -12.13
CA ASN A 268 19.10 13.91 -11.51
C ASN A 268 20.23 13.42 -12.44
N LYS A 269 19.97 12.35 -13.18
CA LYS A 269 20.93 11.81 -14.13
C LYS A 269 21.14 12.73 -15.33
N LEU A 270 20.04 13.35 -15.80
CA LEU A 270 20.09 14.34 -16.88
C LEU A 270 20.89 15.59 -16.46
N VAL A 271 20.65 16.10 -15.25
CA VAL A 271 21.40 17.22 -14.66
C VAL A 271 22.90 16.90 -14.59
N GLU A 272 23.28 15.71 -14.16
CA GLU A 272 24.68 15.27 -14.09
C GLU A 272 25.33 15.26 -15.48
N TRP A 273 24.62 14.75 -16.48
CA TRP A 273 25.14 14.68 -17.86
C TRP A 273 25.25 16.05 -18.50
N ILE A 274 24.32 16.96 -18.23
CA ILE A 274 24.40 18.36 -18.69
C ILE A 274 25.63 19.02 -18.08
N LYS A 275 25.85 18.91 -16.76
CA LYS A 275 27.05 19.45 -16.08
C LYS A 275 28.35 18.97 -16.73
N LYS A 276 28.48 17.65 -16.92
CA LYS A 276 29.64 17.08 -17.60
C LYS A 276 29.85 17.63 -19.01
N SER A 277 28.75 17.85 -19.75
CA SER A 277 28.81 18.38 -21.11
C SER A 277 29.22 19.85 -21.14
N VAL A 278 28.81 20.64 -20.14
CA VAL A 278 29.26 22.04 -19.97
C VAL A 278 30.77 22.06 -19.67
N GLU A 279 31.23 21.30 -18.67
CA GLU A 279 32.66 21.22 -18.30
C GLU A 279 33.56 20.81 -19.47
N LEU A 280 33.12 19.85 -20.28
CA LEU A 280 33.86 19.43 -21.46
C LEU A 280 33.97 20.53 -22.55
N LYS A 281 32.90 21.33 -22.71
CA LYS A 281 32.94 22.47 -23.65
C LYS A 281 33.82 23.59 -23.14
N GLU A 282 33.80 23.89 -21.85
CA GLU A 282 34.65 24.88 -21.19
C GLU A 282 36.12 24.49 -21.35
N LYS A 283 36.52 23.24 -21.07
CA LYS A 283 37.89 22.74 -21.26
C LYS A 283 38.40 22.87 -22.71
N LYS A 284 37.52 22.50 -23.68
CA LYS A 284 37.87 22.63 -25.10
C LYS A 284 38.07 24.09 -25.55
N ALA A 285 37.28 25.01 -24.97
CA ALA A 285 37.41 26.44 -25.23
C ALA A 285 38.73 26.99 -24.66
N ASP A 286 39.09 26.60 -23.44
CA ASP A 286 40.39 26.97 -22.83
C ASP A 286 41.56 26.44 -23.60
N GLU A 287 41.55 25.17 -24.01
CA GLU A 287 42.62 24.57 -24.85
C GLU A 287 42.79 25.31 -26.20
N LYS A 288 41.65 25.72 -26.82
CA LYS A 288 41.67 26.48 -28.05
C LYS A 288 42.29 27.89 -27.85
N ASN A 289 41.87 28.58 -26.78
CA ASN A 289 42.40 29.90 -26.41
C ASN A 289 43.92 29.84 -26.12
N ILE A 290 44.39 28.80 -25.44
CA ILE A 290 45.83 28.58 -25.17
C ILE A 290 46.59 28.37 -26.48
N SER A 291 46.06 27.53 -27.39
CA SER A 291 46.71 27.24 -28.70
C SER A 291 46.74 28.47 -29.61
N GLU A 292 45.71 29.31 -29.62
CA GLU A 292 45.66 30.56 -30.38
C GLU A 292 46.64 31.61 -29.83
N ASN A 293 46.82 31.69 -28.50
CA ASN A 293 47.77 32.57 -27.85
C ASN A 293 49.24 32.13 -28.08
N LEU A 294 49.53 30.83 -28.12
CA LEU A 294 50.84 30.31 -28.44
C LEU A 294 51.23 30.58 -29.90
N ASN A 295 50.28 30.47 -30.84
CA ASN A 295 50.52 30.79 -32.25
C ASN A 295 50.70 32.30 -32.52
N LYS A 296 50.11 33.18 -31.72
CA LYS A 296 50.33 34.63 -31.80
C LYS A 296 51.66 35.09 -31.23
N ASN A 297 52.21 34.40 -30.24
CA ASN A 297 53.51 34.73 -29.62
C ASN A 297 54.71 34.08 -30.33
N GLY A 298 54.48 33.19 -31.29
CA GLY A 298 55.53 32.56 -32.09
C GLY A 298 55.82 33.25 -33.42
N GLN A 299 55.17 34.39 -33.73
CA GLN A 299 55.37 35.17 -34.97
C GLN A 299 56.00 36.57 -34.73
N ASN A 300 56.61 36.85 -33.59
CA ASN A 300 57.39 38.08 -33.33
C ASN A 300 58.87 37.74 -33.20
#